data_a515932cb4995f8d5f4d2130c12b9ac7
#
_entry.id   a515932cb4995f8d5f4d2130c12b9ac7
#
_cell.length_a   1.000
_cell.length_b   1.000
_cell.length_c   1.000
_cell.angle_alpha   90.00
_cell.angle_beta   90.00
_cell.angle_gamma   90.00
#
_symmetry.space_group_name_H-M   'P 1'
#
loop_
_entity.id
_entity.type
_entity.pdbx_description
1 polymer ?
#
loop_
_entity_poly.entity_id
_entity_poly.type
_entity_poly.pdbx_seq_one_letter_code
_entity_poly.pdbx_strand_id
1 'polypeptide(L)'
;FSSRRRHTRSFHVTGVQTCALPISLSELTHKRRLSALGPGGLSRDRAGFDVRDVHESHYGRICPVETPEGPNIGLIGALATYGRINDYGFIETPYRTVRKTATVSASTDPATLVGRMLTSDTRRRLPAPVQERASSTALASLTSVVAGEMVPVTQEIAAELVALARAEGEFELSVRPYVTGPEDPRFVGDVKYLPADEEEAFHIAQANTVLDDNGNLIESRVASRYDGEFQSAPVDRVDLLDVSPKQIVSVAAALIPFLEHDDANRALMGANMQRQAVPLLTPEAPYVATGVERQVARDSGQVVLSKASGEVLSSTATEIVVLGDDGESHRHTLRKFIRSNQGTCINQRPIVSRGDRVVEGQPLADSMSTEGGELALGQNVLCAFMFWEGGNFEDAILLSERLVQEDKFTSIHIEKYEVEARDTKLGPEEITRDIPNVGEEALRNLDDSGIIYVGAEVRAGDILVGKITPKGESPMTPEEKLLRAIFGEKASDVRDTSLRVPPGVQ
;
A
#
# COMPACT_ATOMS: atom_id res chain seq x y z
N PHE A 1 25.86 18.08 15.13
CA PHE A 1 26.27 18.26 13.72
C PHE A 1 27.75 18.03 13.62
N SER A 2 28.19 16.92 13.05
CA SER A 2 29.60 16.52 12.93
C SER A 2 30.10 16.95 11.55
N SER A 3 31.08 17.85 11.53
CA SER A 3 31.84 18.16 10.32
C SER A 3 32.71 16.96 9.95
N ARG A 4 32.26 16.12 9.04
CA ARG A 4 33.12 15.16 8.34
C ARG A 4 33.14 15.50 6.87
N ARG A 5 34.29 16.00 6.40
CA ARG A 5 34.62 16.08 4.99
C ARG A 5 34.48 14.70 4.36
N ARG A 6 33.52 14.52 3.46
CA ARG A 6 33.49 13.41 2.52
C ARG A 6 33.38 13.99 1.11
N HIS A 7 34.40 13.74 0.29
CA HIS A 7 34.31 13.89 -1.14
C HIS A 7 33.23 12.94 -1.65
N THR A 8 32.05 13.44 -1.94
CA THR A 8 31.00 12.72 -2.65
C THR A 8 30.90 13.27 -4.05
N ARG A 9 31.28 12.46 -5.05
CA ARG A 9 30.98 12.73 -6.45
C ARG A 9 29.46 12.84 -6.60
N SER A 10 28.97 13.99 -7.04
CA SER A 10 27.57 14.20 -7.35
C SER A 10 27.22 13.41 -8.61
N PHE A 11 26.38 12.39 -8.48
CA PHE A 11 25.69 11.83 -9.62
C PHE A 11 24.49 12.74 -9.91
N HIS A 12 24.58 13.49 -11.01
CA HIS A 12 23.41 14.16 -11.57
C HIS A 12 22.48 13.11 -12.18
N VAL A 13 21.44 12.73 -11.48
CA VAL A 13 20.28 12.06 -12.06
C VAL A 13 19.36 13.15 -12.60
N THR A 14 19.59 13.56 -13.84
CA THR A 14 18.67 14.41 -14.59
C THR A 14 17.49 13.55 -15.04
N GLY A 15 16.28 13.91 -14.62
CA GLY A 15 15.04 13.38 -15.19
C GLY A 15 14.24 12.40 -14.35
N VAL A 16 14.34 12.42 -13.04
CA VAL A 16 13.31 11.82 -12.20
C VAL A 16 12.20 12.85 -12.07
N GLN A 17 11.17 12.66 -12.86
CA GLN A 17 9.91 13.35 -12.67
C GLN A 17 9.38 12.96 -11.29
N THR A 18 9.45 13.89 -10.36
CA THR A 18 9.10 13.74 -8.96
C THR A 18 7.58 13.74 -8.80
N CYS A 19 6.95 12.63 -9.08
CA CYS A 19 5.54 12.41 -8.77
C CYS A 19 5.35 11.36 -7.68
N ALA A 20 6.33 11.14 -6.84
CA ALA A 20 6.19 10.26 -5.70
C ALA A 20 6.22 11.10 -4.43
N LEU A 21 5.10 11.69 -4.08
CA LEU A 21 4.88 12.12 -2.71
C LEU A 21 4.94 10.86 -1.85
N PRO A 22 5.80 10.83 -0.85
CA PRO A 22 5.97 9.63 -0.06
C PRO A 22 4.85 9.53 0.91
N ILE A 23 4.52 8.42 1.26
CA ILE A 23 4.19 7.97 2.60
C ILE A 23 3.55 6.63 2.39
N SER A 24 2.87 6.09 3.16
CA SER A 24 2.35 4.74 3.20
C SER A 24 2.02 4.14 1.81
N LEU A 25 1.13 4.77 1.06
CA LEU A 25 0.64 4.26 -0.22
C LEU A 25 1.65 4.40 -1.36
N SER A 26 2.32 5.54 -1.48
CA SER A 26 3.28 5.79 -2.58
C SER A 26 4.51 4.88 -2.52
N GLU A 27 5.03 4.62 -1.33
CA GLU A 27 6.15 3.72 -1.14
C GLU A 27 5.75 2.27 -1.45
N LEU A 28 4.58 1.84 -0.98
CA LEU A 28 4.06 0.51 -1.24
C LEU A 28 3.82 0.28 -2.74
N THR A 29 3.14 1.22 -3.41
CA THR A 29 2.87 1.14 -4.85
C THR A 29 4.14 1.24 -5.69
N HIS A 30 5.14 2.01 -5.25
CA HIS A 30 6.44 2.08 -5.93
C HIS A 30 7.17 0.74 -5.93
N LYS A 31 7.15 0.02 -4.81
CA LYS A 31 7.73 -1.32 -4.69
C LYS A 31 7.01 -2.37 -5.55
N ARG A 32 5.73 -2.15 -5.87
CA ARG A 32 4.88 -3.02 -6.70
C ARG A 32 4.78 -2.59 -8.15
N ARG A 33 5.62 -1.66 -8.60
CA ARG A 33 5.60 -1.13 -9.97
C ARG A 33 6.31 -2.07 -10.92
N LEU A 34 5.68 -2.30 -12.07
CA LEU A 34 6.19 -3.10 -13.19
C LEU A 34 6.52 -2.16 -14.35
N SER A 35 7.72 -2.27 -14.92
CA SER A 35 8.15 -1.43 -16.03
C SER A 35 8.57 -2.28 -17.21
N ALA A 36 8.05 -1.97 -18.40
CA ALA A 36 8.52 -2.57 -19.66
C ALA A 36 9.76 -1.85 -20.23
N LEU A 37 10.19 -0.75 -19.63
CA LEU A 37 11.30 0.09 -20.07
C LEU A 37 12.61 -0.35 -19.44
N GLY A 38 13.72 -0.02 -20.07
CA GLY A 38 15.07 -0.20 -19.52
C GLY A 38 15.95 -1.18 -20.30
N PRO A 39 17.09 -1.59 -19.74
CA PRO A 39 18.00 -2.54 -20.38
C PRO A 39 17.31 -3.90 -20.62
N GLY A 40 17.29 -4.34 -21.87
CA GLY A 40 16.58 -5.57 -22.27
C GLY A 40 15.08 -5.41 -22.48
N GLY A 41 14.50 -4.22 -22.24
CA GLY A 41 13.10 -3.89 -22.44
C GLY A 41 12.87 -3.02 -23.68
N LEU A 42 11.69 -2.36 -23.67
CA LEU A 42 11.24 -1.49 -24.75
C LEU A 42 11.79 -0.06 -24.63
N SER A 43 11.84 0.66 -25.75
CA SER A 43 11.99 2.12 -25.74
C SER A 43 10.63 2.78 -26.00
N ARG A 44 10.39 3.96 -25.42
CA ARG A 44 9.11 4.69 -25.55
C ARG A 44 8.74 4.93 -27.00
N ASP A 45 9.70 5.32 -27.82
CA ASP A 45 9.48 5.70 -29.22
C ASP A 45 9.17 4.50 -30.13
N ARG A 46 9.54 3.29 -29.72
CA ARG A 46 9.30 2.05 -30.45
C ARG A 46 8.09 1.26 -29.96
N ALA A 47 7.47 1.69 -28.86
CA ALA A 47 6.32 1.02 -28.29
C ALA A 47 5.04 1.43 -29.04
N GLY A 48 4.47 0.50 -29.80
CA GLY A 48 3.16 0.65 -30.45
C GLY A 48 1.98 0.54 -29.46
N PHE A 49 0.75 0.49 -29.98
CA PHE A 49 -0.44 0.30 -29.17
C PHE A 49 -0.52 -1.11 -28.58
N ASP A 50 -0.15 -2.15 -29.33
CA ASP A 50 -0.28 -3.55 -28.92
C ASP A 50 0.39 -3.89 -27.59
N VAL A 51 1.57 -3.27 -27.33
CA VAL A 51 2.31 -3.48 -26.07
C VAL A 51 1.81 -2.61 -24.91
N ARG A 52 0.90 -1.68 -25.18
CA ARG A 52 0.28 -0.79 -24.19
C ARG A 52 -1.12 -1.23 -23.78
N ASP A 53 -1.73 -2.11 -24.56
CA ASP A 53 -3.07 -2.61 -24.34
C ASP A 53 -3.11 -3.62 -23.19
N VAL A 54 -4.30 -3.81 -22.63
CA VAL A 54 -4.55 -4.84 -21.61
C VAL A 54 -4.73 -6.18 -22.30
N HIS A 55 -3.90 -7.14 -21.95
CA HIS A 55 -3.99 -8.51 -22.45
C HIS A 55 -4.72 -9.41 -21.42
N GLU A 56 -5.36 -10.48 -21.86
CA GLU A 56 -6.05 -11.42 -20.98
C GLU A 56 -5.16 -12.02 -19.90
N SER A 57 -3.86 -12.27 -20.19
CA SER A 57 -2.85 -12.73 -19.22
C SER A 57 -2.59 -11.75 -18.08
N HIS A 58 -3.08 -10.51 -18.17
CA HIS A 58 -2.97 -9.52 -17.09
C HIS A 58 -3.92 -9.81 -15.92
N TYR A 59 -4.95 -10.61 -16.15
CA TYR A 59 -5.97 -10.91 -15.14
C TYR A 59 -5.32 -11.44 -13.85
N GLY A 60 -5.59 -10.77 -12.72
CA GLY A 60 -5.03 -11.11 -11.41
C GLY A 60 -3.52 -10.85 -11.25
N ARG A 61 -2.81 -10.38 -12.29
CA ARG A 61 -1.35 -10.17 -12.30
C ARG A 61 -0.98 -8.71 -12.42
N ILE A 62 -1.54 -8.01 -13.41
CA ILE A 62 -1.26 -6.60 -13.68
C ILE A 62 -2.57 -5.83 -13.65
N CYS A 63 -2.62 -4.76 -12.88
CA CYS A 63 -3.80 -3.91 -12.79
C CYS A 63 -4.11 -3.24 -14.15
N PRO A 64 -5.33 -3.35 -14.66
CA PRO A 64 -5.71 -2.71 -15.92
C PRO A 64 -5.94 -1.20 -15.79
N VAL A 65 -6.06 -0.68 -14.57
CA VAL A 65 -6.41 0.72 -14.29
C VAL A 65 -5.19 1.55 -13.89
N GLU A 66 -4.32 1.03 -13.02
CA GLU A 66 -3.18 1.80 -12.50
C GLU A 66 -2.03 1.85 -13.50
N THR A 67 -1.94 2.92 -14.28
CA THR A 67 -0.84 3.22 -15.20
C THR A 67 -0.60 4.73 -15.21
N PRO A 68 0.60 5.24 -15.51
CA PRO A 68 0.83 6.66 -15.66
C PRO A 68 0.01 7.25 -16.83
N GLU A 69 -0.29 8.53 -16.74
CA GLU A 69 -0.81 9.31 -17.86
C GLU A 69 0.34 9.82 -18.75
N GLY A 70 0.10 9.91 -20.05
CA GLY A 70 1.07 10.44 -21.02
C GLY A 70 1.93 9.38 -21.71
N PRO A 71 3.23 9.67 -22.03
CA PRO A 71 4.05 8.83 -22.92
C PRO A 71 4.30 7.41 -22.41
N ASN A 72 4.21 7.22 -21.11
CA ASN A 72 4.45 5.94 -20.44
C ASN A 72 3.18 5.09 -20.22
N ILE A 73 2.04 5.51 -20.74
CA ILE A 73 0.78 4.79 -20.59
C ILE A 73 0.92 3.34 -21.10
N GLY A 74 0.48 2.37 -20.33
CA GLY A 74 0.58 0.95 -20.65
C GLY A 74 1.97 0.32 -20.53
N LEU A 75 3.07 1.12 -20.56
CA LEU A 75 4.43 0.63 -20.42
C LEU A 75 4.90 0.50 -18.97
N ILE A 76 4.24 1.20 -18.08
CA ILE A 76 4.45 1.09 -16.64
C ILE A 76 3.11 0.72 -16.05
N GLY A 77 3.06 -0.41 -15.38
CA GLY A 77 1.88 -0.93 -14.71
C GLY A 77 2.16 -1.18 -13.22
N ALA A 78 1.16 -1.72 -12.54
CA ALA A 78 1.25 -2.10 -11.13
C ALA A 78 0.86 -3.56 -10.94
N LEU A 79 1.56 -4.26 -10.05
CA LEU A 79 1.22 -5.62 -9.65
C LEU A 79 -0.16 -5.63 -8.99
N ALA A 80 -1.01 -6.56 -9.41
CA ALA A 80 -2.34 -6.75 -8.82
C ALA A 80 -2.25 -7.14 -7.33
N THR A 81 -3.31 -6.89 -6.57
CA THR A 81 -3.33 -6.99 -5.10
C THR A 81 -2.79 -8.32 -4.59
N TYR A 82 -3.23 -9.44 -5.18
CA TYR A 82 -2.83 -10.79 -4.77
C TYR A 82 -1.71 -11.41 -5.63
N GLY A 83 -1.28 -10.70 -6.68
CA GLY A 83 -0.19 -11.15 -7.54
C GLY A 83 1.14 -11.26 -6.80
N ARG A 84 1.90 -12.28 -7.08
CA ARG A 84 3.26 -12.49 -6.59
C ARG A 84 4.20 -12.89 -7.74
N ILE A 85 5.49 -12.73 -7.53
CA ILE A 85 6.53 -13.16 -8.47
C ILE A 85 7.09 -14.48 -7.96
N ASN A 86 7.12 -15.50 -8.83
CA ASN A 86 7.72 -16.79 -8.51
C ASN A 86 9.24 -16.77 -8.62
N ASP A 87 9.89 -17.88 -8.26
CA ASP A 87 11.36 -18.01 -8.27
C ASP A 87 11.97 -17.91 -9.68
N TYR A 88 11.18 -18.08 -10.72
CA TYR A 88 11.59 -17.95 -12.13
C TYR A 88 11.36 -16.54 -12.69
N GLY A 89 10.73 -15.64 -11.92
CA GLY A 89 10.45 -14.26 -12.34
C GLY A 89 9.11 -14.06 -13.03
N PHE A 90 8.24 -15.09 -13.11
CA PHE A 90 6.89 -14.96 -13.66
C PHE A 90 5.91 -14.48 -12.58
N ILE A 91 4.88 -13.74 -13.01
CA ILE A 91 3.81 -13.28 -12.12
C ILE A 91 2.75 -14.36 -12.04
N GLU A 92 2.43 -14.77 -10.81
CA GLU A 92 1.41 -15.75 -10.48
C GLU A 92 0.25 -15.08 -9.75
N THR A 93 -0.94 -15.64 -9.91
CA THR A 93 -2.14 -15.22 -9.17
C THR A 93 -2.77 -16.40 -8.45
N PRO A 94 -3.38 -16.20 -7.26
CA PRO A 94 -3.96 -17.28 -6.48
C PRO A 94 -5.37 -17.61 -6.95
N TYR A 95 -5.70 -18.90 -6.89
CA TYR A 95 -7.04 -19.45 -7.11
C TYR A 95 -7.41 -20.41 -6.01
N ARG A 96 -8.68 -20.41 -5.62
CA ARG A 96 -9.22 -21.41 -4.67
C ARG A 96 -9.57 -22.66 -5.46
N THR A 97 -9.12 -23.82 -4.99
CA THR A 97 -9.38 -25.11 -5.63
C THR A 97 -10.82 -25.55 -5.37
N VAL A 98 -11.54 -25.90 -6.43
CA VAL A 98 -12.88 -26.46 -6.36
C VAL A 98 -12.77 -27.97 -6.31
N ARG A 99 -13.23 -28.56 -5.21
CA ARG A 99 -13.24 -29.99 -5.03
C ARG A 99 -14.55 -30.59 -5.47
N LYS A 100 -14.48 -31.66 -6.25
CA LYS A 100 -15.63 -32.42 -6.80
C LYS A 100 -15.80 -33.77 -6.10
N THR A 101 -14.80 -34.14 -5.29
CA THR A 101 -14.80 -35.36 -4.50
C THR A 101 -14.43 -35.08 -3.07
N ALA A 102 -14.96 -35.86 -2.14
CA ALA A 102 -14.57 -35.87 -0.75
C ALA A 102 -13.96 -37.22 -0.41
N THR A 103 -12.70 -37.24 0.03
CA THR A 103 -12.00 -38.45 0.46
C THR A 103 -12.41 -38.79 1.89
N VAL A 104 -12.85 -39.99 2.12
CA VAL A 104 -13.22 -40.50 3.44
C VAL A 104 -12.25 -41.60 3.84
N SER A 105 -11.56 -41.35 4.95
CA SER A 105 -10.60 -42.27 5.56
C SER A 105 -10.96 -42.57 7.03
N ALA A 106 -10.29 -43.50 7.64
CA ALA A 106 -10.47 -43.84 9.07
C ALA A 106 -10.15 -42.65 10.01
N SER A 107 -9.32 -41.70 9.56
CA SER A 107 -8.90 -40.51 10.29
C SER A 107 -9.69 -39.24 9.94
N THR A 108 -10.65 -39.32 9.00
CA THR A 108 -11.46 -38.15 8.59
C THR A 108 -12.37 -37.72 9.73
N ASP A 109 -12.35 -36.42 10.06
CA ASP A 109 -13.30 -35.86 11.02
C ASP A 109 -14.70 -35.80 10.37
N PRO A 110 -15.72 -36.46 10.95
CA PRO A 110 -17.10 -36.42 10.42
C PRO A 110 -17.61 -35.01 10.23
N ALA A 111 -17.21 -34.03 11.04
CA ALA A 111 -17.64 -32.64 10.93
C ALA A 111 -17.28 -32.01 9.58
N THR A 112 -16.20 -32.43 8.94
CA THR A 112 -15.76 -31.90 7.63
C THR A 112 -16.65 -32.39 6.47
N LEU A 113 -17.40 -33.44 6.66
CA LEU A 113 -18.34 -34.02 5.68
C LEU A 113 -19.74 -33.47 5.84
N VAL A 114 -20.11 -32.97 7.02
CA VAL A 114 -21.44 -32.40 7.27
C VAL A 114 -21.73 -31.24 6.34
N GLY A 115 -22.94 -31.23 5.77
CA GLY A 115 -23.37 -30.17 4.83
C GLY A 115 -22.88 -30.38 3.39
N ARG A 116 -22.05 -31.39 3.09
CA ARG A 116 -21.73 -31.75 1.69
C ARG A 116 -22.94 -32.35 1.01
N MET A 117 -23.13 -32.00 -0.26
CA MET A 117 -24.26 -32.50 -1.06
C MET A 117 -23.78 -33.65 -1.93
N LEU A 118 -24.26 -34.86 -1.65
CA LEU A 118 -23.94 -36.06 -2.42
C LEU A 118 -24.66 -36.05 -3.76
N THR A 119 -23.94 -36.37 -4.84
CA THR A 119 -24.49 -36.46 -6.18
C THR A 119 -24.95 -37.89 -6.53
N SER A 120 -25.78 -38.04 -7.53
CA SER A 120 -26.26 -39.37 -8.01
C SER A 120 -25.12 -40.33 -8.43
N ASP A 121 -23.97 -39.78 -8.81
CA ASP A 121 -22.79 -40.57 -9.17
C ASP A 121 -22.03 -41.16 -7.98
N THR A 122 -22.32 -40.70 -6.76
CA THR A 122 -21.68 -41.20 -5.52
C THR A 122 -21.80 -42.71 -5.40
N ARG A 123 -23.00 -43.26 -5.66
CA ARG A 123 -23.23 -44.69 -5.55
C ARG A 123 -22.41 -45.52 -6.55
N ARG A 124 -22.19 -45.00 -7.76
CA ARG A 124 -21.43 -45.69 -8.82
C ARG A 124 -19.92 -45.73 -8.53
N ARG A 125 -19.44 -44.79 -7.76
CA ARG A 125 -18.00 -44.68 -7.40
C ARG A 125 -17.62 -45.37 -6.11
N LEU A 126 -18.60 -45.73 -5.26
CA LEU A 126 -18.31 -46.44 -4.04
C LEU A 126 -17.82 -47.88 -4.35
N PRO A 127 -16.81 -48.42 -3.61
CA PRO A 127 -16.39 -49.81 -3.71
C PRO A 127 -17.57 -50.77 -3.44
N ALA A 128 -17.61 -51.90 -4.13
CA ALA A 128 -18.72 -52.88 -4.03
C ALA A 128 -19.08 -53.28 -2.56
N PRO A 129 -18.10 -53.55 -1.67
CA PRO A 129 -18.41 -53.86 -0.27
C PRO A 129 -19.09 -52.69 0.46
N VAL A 130 -18.68 -51.46 0.14
CA VAL A 130 -19.27 -50.23 0.72
C VAL A 130 -20.68 -49.99 0.19
N GLN A 131 -20.94 -50.30 -1.07
CA GLN A 131 -22.30 -50.22 -1.68
C GLN A 131 -23.27 -51.20 -1.00
N GLU A 132 -22.85 -52.44 -0.73
CA GLU A 132 -23.68 -53.45 -0.07
C GLU A 132 -24.03 -53.04 1.37
N ARG A 133 -23.05 -52.59 2.15
CA ARG A 133 -23.28 -52.13 3.53
C ARG A 133 -24.09 -50.82 3.58
N ALA A 134 -23.83 -49.88 2.69
CA ALA A 134 -24.58 -48.67 2.57
C ALA A 134 -26.09 -48.92 2.28
N SER A 135 -26.41 -50.03 1.64
CA SER A 135 -27.81 -50.42 1.35
C SER A 135 -28.57 -50.94 2.58
N SER A 136 -27.91 -51.33 3.63
CA SER A 136 -28.50 -51.90 4.84
C SER A 136 -28.60 -50.96 6.05
N THR A 137 -28.11 -49.72 5.94
CA THR A 137 -28.03 -48.73 7.02
C THR A 137 -28.79 -47.45 6.72
N ALA A 138 -28.68 -46.41 7.57
CA ALA A 138 -29.27 -45.09 7.34
C ALA A 138 -28.85 -44.45 5.99
N LEU A 139 -27.75 -44.89 5.40
CA LEU A 139 -27.36 -44.59 4.02
C LEU A 139 -28.34 -45.15 2.96
N ALA A 140 -29.35 -45.91 3.33
CA ALA A 140 -30.42 -46.36 2.42
C ALA A 140 -31.19 -45.18 1.77
N SER A 141 -31.24 -44.03 2.42
CA SER A 141 -31.74 -42.81 1.81
C SER A 141 -30.92 -42.38 0.58
N LEU A 142 -29.63 -42.71 0.49
CA LEU A 142 -28.77 -42.49 -0.68
C LEU A 142 -29.12 -43.43 -1.84
N THR A 143 -29.78 -44.57 -1.57
CA THR A 143 -30.19 -45.49 -2.61
C THR A 143 -31.50 -45.10 -3.27
N SER A 144 -32.31 -44.27 -2.60
CA SER A 144 -33.60 -43.73 -3.14
C SER A 144 -33.45 -42.42 -3.90
N VAL A 145 -32.21 -41.92 -4.05
CA VAL A 145 -31.96 -40.72 -4.84
C VAL A 145 -32.38 -41.00 -6.31
N VAL A 146 -33.54 -40.49 -6.68
CA VAL A 146 -34.00 -40.44 -8.08
C VAL A 146 -33.04 -39.56 -8.84
N ALA A 147 -32.71 -39.89 -10.07
CA ALA A 147 -31.74 -39.19 -10.89
C ALA A 147 -32.00 -37.66 -10.86
N GLY A 148 -31.13 -36.92 -10.21
CA GLY A 148 -31.20 -35.44 -10.11
C GLY A 148 -31.39 -34.87 -8.72
N GLU A 149 -31.77 -35.63 -7.70
CA GLU A 149 -31.83 -35.16 -6.33
C GLU A 149 -30.47 -35.27 -5.61
N MET A 150 -30.09 -34.20 -4.92
CA MET A 150 -28.88 -34.16 -4.08
C MET A 150 -29.26 -34.39 -2.63
N VAL A 151 -28.49 -35.23 -1.92
CA VAL A 151 -28.73 -35.54 -0.50
C VAL A 151 -27.67 -34.87 0.36
N PRO A 152 -28.05 -34.02 1.34
CA PRO A 152 -27.11 -33.45 2.27
C PRO A 152 -26.58 -34.50 3.23
N VAL A 153 -25.27 -34.46 3.49
CA VAL A 153 -24.62 -35.30 4.50
C VAL A 153 -24.96 -34.75 5.88
N THR A 154 -25.79 -35.46 6.62
CA THR A 154 -26.07 -35.17 8.02
C THR A 154 -24.93 -35.70 8.92
N GLN A 155 -24.95 -35.32 10.21
CA GLN A 155 -23.97 -35.76 11.17
C GLN A 155 -23.99 -37.30 11.36
N GLU A 156 -25.17 -37.93 11.26
CA GLU A 156 -25.34 -39.39 11.34
C GLU A 156 -24.74 -40.09 10.11
N ILE A 157 -25.04 -39.59 8.92
CA ILE A 157 -24.48 -40.10 7.65
C ILE A 157 -22.96 -39.92 7.63
N ALA A 158 -22.42 -38.80 8.09
CA ALA A 158 -20.98 -38.59 8.18
C ALA A 158 -20.28 -39.58 9.10
N ALA A 159 -20.88 -39.84 10.26
CA ALA A 159 -20.34 -40.84 11.23
C ALA A 159 -20.33 -42.26 10.64
N GLU A 160 -21.41 -42.66 9.94
CA GLU A 160 -21.50 -43.96 9.27
C GLU A 160 -20.49 -44.09 8.11
N LEU A 161 -20.30 -43.03 7.30
CA LEU A 161 -19.30 -43.07 6.23
C LEU A 161 -17.89 -43.26 6.77
N VAL A 162 -17.54 -42.61 7.89
CA VAL A 162 -16.23 -42.78 8.52
C VAL A 162 -16.12 -44.17 9.14
N ALA A 163 -17.20 -44.74 9.70
CA ALA A 163 -17.23 -46.10 10.19
C ALA A 163 -17.01 -47.14 9.07
N LEU A 164 -17.61 -46.90 7.89
CA LEU A 164 -17.37 -47.71 6.70
C LEU A 164 -15.92 -47.62 6.21
N ALA A 165 -15.33 -46.42 6.22
CA ALA A 165 -13.93 -46.25 5.85
C ALA A 165 -12.95 -46.96 6.80
N ARG A 166 -13.33 -47.09 8.08
CA ARG A 166 -12.55 -47.87 9.05
C ARG A 166 -12.61 -49.37 8.79
N ALA A 167 -13.71 -49.86 8.23
CA ALA A 167 -13.93 -51.29 7.96
C ALA A 167 -13.38 -51.74 6.61
N GLU A 168 -13.54 -50.93 5.58
CA GLU A 168 -13.29 -51.29 4.18
C GLU A 168 -12.11 -50.51 3.54
N GLY A 169 -11.53 -49.57 4.27
CA GLY A 169 -10.47 -48.72 3.75
C GLY A 169 -10.97 -47.37 3.18
N GLU A 170 -10.02 -46.59 2.70
CA GLU A 170 -10.26 -45.24 2.14
C GLU A 170 -11.03 -45.32 0.82
N PHE A 171 -12.02 -44.42 0.64
CA PHE A 171 -12.80 -44.28 -0.60
C PHE A 171 -13.16 -42.81 -0.87
N GLU A 172 -13.52 -42.53 -2.10
CA GLU A 172 -13.95 -41.20 -2.56
C GLU A 172 -15.48 -41.12 -2.75
N LEU A 173 -16.05 -40.03 -2.25
CA LEU A 173 -17.46 -39.66 -2.51
C LEU A 173 -17.53 -38.64 -3.60
N SER A 174 -18.44 -38.78 -4.54
CA SER A 174 -18.77 -37.73 -5.51
C SER A 174 -19.73 -36.75 -4.87
N VAL A 175 -19.29 -35.55 -4.67
CA VAL A 175 -20.08 -34.47 -4.05
C VAL A 175 -20.28 -33.32 -4.99
N ARG A 176 -21.27 -32.48 -4.71
CA ARG A 176 -21.42 -31.22 -5.43
C ARG A 176 -20.13 -30.40 -5.30
N PRO A 177 -19.65 -29.75 -6.36
CA PRO A 177 -18.46 -28.92 -6.30
C PRO A 177 -18.48 -27.92 -5.13
N TYR A 178 -17.44 -27.90 -4.34
CA TYR A 178 -17.31 -27.07 -3.15
C TYR A 178 -15.90 -26.50 -3.02
N VAL A 179 -15.80 -25.41 -2.31
CA VAL A 179 -14.55 -24.74 -2.01
C VAL A 179 -14.28 -24.82 -0.51
N THR A 180 -13.04 -25.14 -0.12
CA THR A 180 -12.60 -25.15 1.26
C THR A 180 -11.69 -23.95 1.53
N GLY A 181 -11.73 -23.43 2.75
CA GLY A 181 -10.85 -22.37 3.21
C GLY A 181 -11.46 -20.96 3.16
N PRO A 182 -10.87 -20.02 3.86
CA PRO A 182 -11.33 -18.65 3.96
C PRO A 182 -11.19 -17.91 2.61
N GLU A 183 -11.90 -16.82 2.46
CA GLU A 183 -11.82 -15.94 1.29
C GLU A 183 -10.45 -15.24 1.14
N ASP A 184 -9.68 -15.14 2.24
CA ASP A 184 -8.35 -14.56 2.22
C ASP A 184 -7.29 -15.64 1.93
N PRO A 185 -6.58 -15.56 0.79
CA PRO A 185 -5.59 -16.57 0.38
C PRO A 185 -4.36 -16.67 1.30
N ARG A 186 -4.19 -15.74 2.23
CA ARG A 186 -3.11 -15.77 3.23
C ARG A 186 -3.38 -16.76 4.36
N PHE A 187 -4.64 -17.11 4.55
CA PHE A 187 -5.07 -18.07 5.59
C PHE A 187 -5.38 -19.43 4.97
N VAL A 188 -4.34 -20.18 4.68
CA VAL A 188 -4.23 -21.65 4.58
C VAL A 188 -5.13 -22.44 3.63
N GLY A 189 -4.54 -23.27 2.87
CA GLY A 189 -4.86 -24.66 2.53
C GLY A 189 -5.08 -24.89 1.05
N ASP A 190 -6.20 -24.59 0.44
CA ASP A 190 -6.51 -25.00 -0.93
C ASP A 190 -6.38 -23.87 -1.97
N VAL A 191 -5.32 -23.06 -1.83
CA VAL A 191 -5.00 -22.01 -2.79
C VAL A 191 -3.85 -22.47 -3.68
N LYS A 192 -4.09 -22.47 -4.98
CA LYS A 192 -3.09 -22.75 -6.02
C LYS A 192 -2.67 -21.45 -6.70
N TYR A 193 -1.38 -21.16 -6.73
CA TYR A 193 -0.85 -20.05 -7.51
C TYR A 193 -0.48 -20.55 -8.90
N LEU A 194 -0.99 -19.85 -9.92
CA LEU A 194 -0.79 -20.22 -11.32
C LEU A 194 -0.21 -19.05 -12.13
N PRO A 195 0.81 -19.33 -13.00
CA PRO A 195 1.18 -18.44 -14.07
C PRO A 195 0.11 -18.46 -15.19
N ALA A 196 0.22 -17.54 -16.16
CA ALA A 196 -0.82 -17.34 -17.16
C ALA A 196 -1.00 -18.55 -18.12
N ASP A 197 0.08 -19.21 -18.48
CA ASP A 197 0.11 -20.37 -19.35
C ASP A 197 -0.57 -21.62 -18.76
N GLU A 198 -0.40 -21.84 -17.47
CA GLU A 198 -1.06 -22.94 -16.77
C GLU A 198 -2.55 -22.68 -16.54
N GLU A 199 -2.94 -21.40 -16.40
CA GLU A 199 -4.31 -20.97 -16.14
C GLU A 199 -5.27 -21.35 -17.27
N GLU A 200 -4.84 -21.29 -18.52
CA GLU A 200 -5.64 -21.56 -19.71
C GLU A 200 -6.24 -22.98 -19.72
N ALA A 201 -5.63 -23.92 -19.02
CA ALA A 201 -6.09 -25.30 -18.94
C ALA A 201 -7.30 -25.50 -18.02
N PHE A 202 -7.67 -24.53 -17.17
CA PHE A 202 -8.69 -24.68 -16.14
C PHE A 202 -9.94 -23.82 -16.39
N HIS A 203 -11.11 -24.37 -16.02
CA HIS A 203 -12.34 -23.61 -15.91
C HIS A 203 -12.36 -22.87 -14.56
N ILE A 204 -12.25 -21.54 -14.59
CA ILE A 204 -12.16 -20.69 -13.41
C ILE A 204 -13.45 -19.90 -13.23
N ALA A 205 -14.18 -20.15 -12.14
CA ALA A 205 -15.38 -19.41 -11.81
C ALA A 205 -15.03 -18.04 -11.19
N GLN A 206 -15.90 -17.07 -11.36
CA GLN A 206 -15.72 -15.73 -10.79
C GLN A 206 -15.93 -15.73 -9.27
N ALA A 207 -15.25 -14.82 -8.57
CA ALA A 207 -15.31 -14.67 -7.12
C ALA A 207 -16.71 -14.34 -6.56
N ASN A 208 -17.60 -13.78 -7.40
CA ASN A 208 -18.99 -13.44 -7.04
C ASN A 208 -19.95 -14.65 -7.14
N THR A 209 -19.43 -15.84 -7.48
CA THR A 209 -20.24 -17.06 -7.52
C THR A 209 -20.85 -17.34 -6.15
N VAL A 210 -22.15 -17.59 -6.11
CA VAL A 210 -22.89 -17.80 -4.86
C VAL A 210 -22.51 -19.14 -4.25
N LEU A 211 -22.02 -19.10 -3.01
CA LEU A 211 -21.70 -20.26 -2.19
C LEU A 211 -22.70 -20.37 -1.03
N ASP A 212 -22.93 -21.56 -0.55
CA ASP A 212 -23.64 -21.79 0.71
C ASP A 212 -22.71 -21.66 1.91
N ASP A 213 -23.24 -21.75 3.15
CA ASP A 213 -22.46 -21.66 4.39
C ASP A 213 -21.40 -22.78 4.51
N ASN A 214 -21.54 -23.85 3.75
CA ASN A 214 -20.61 -24.98 3.70
C ASN A 214 -19.63 -24.88 2.51
N GLY A 215 -19.68 -23.80 1.75
CA GLY A 215 -18.83 -23.57 0.59
C GLY A 215 -19.24 -24.34 -0.67
N ASN A 216 -20.43 -24.93 -0.76
CA ASN A 216 -20.91 -25.57 -1.98
C ASN A 216 -21.41 -24.51 -2.98
N LEU A 217 -21.14 -24.73 -4.27
CA LEU A 217 -21.68 -23.87 -5.34
C LEU A 217 -23.17 -24.14 -5.52
N ILE A 218 -24.03 -23.13 -5.36
CA ILE A 218 -25.50 -23.30 -5.36
C ILE A 218 -26.06 -23.38 -6.78
N GLU A 219 -25.52 -22.62 -7.70
CA GLU A 219 -26.02 -22.52 -9.07
C GLU A 219 -25.65 -23.78 -9.90
N SER A 220 -26.48 -24.14 -10.88
CA SER A 220 -26.19 -25.24 -11.80
C SER A 220 -25.21 -24.83 -12.90
N ARG A 221 -25.18 -23.55 -13.25
CA ARG A 221 -24.26 -22.95 -14.21
C ARG A 221 -23.72 -21.66 -13.64
N VAL A 222 -22.42 -21.45 -13.79
CA VAL A 222 -21.72 -20.28 -13.28
C VAL A 222 -20.97 -19.56 -14.39
N ALA A 223 -20.78 -18.26 -14.21
CA ALA A 223 -19.90 -17.48 -15.07
C ALA A 223 -18.44 -17.93 -14.83
N SER A 224 -17.78 -18.38 -15.86
CA SER A 224 -16.42 -18.89 -15.79
C SER A 224 -15.56 -18.34 -16.93
N ARG A 225 -14.25 -18.38 -16.73
CA ARG A 225 -13.22 -18.07 -17.71
C ARG A 225 -12.53 -19.39 -18.10
N TYR A 226 -12.34 -19.61 -19.37
CA TYR A 226 -11.60 -20.74 -19.93
C TYR A 226 -10.94 -20.31 -21.24
N ASP A 227 -9.64 -20.58 -21.38
CA ASP A 227 -8.86 -20.23 -22.57
C ASP A 227 -9.03 -18.73 -22.96
N GLY A 228 -8.93 -17.84 -21.95
CA GLY A 228 -9.08 -16.38 -22.11
C GLY A 228 -10.52 -15.88 -22.30
N GLU A 229 -11.48 -16.75 -22.62
CA GLU A 229 -12.86 -16.36 -22.92
C GLU A 229 -13.81 -16.51 -21.72
N PHE A 230 -14.74 -15.54 -21.59
CA PHE A 230 -15.82 -15.62 -20.59
C PHE A 230 -16.99 -16.42 -21.13
N GLN A 231 -17.37 -17.45 -20.39
CA GLN A 231 -18.47 -18.34 -20.76
C GLN A 231 -19.28 -18.77 -19.54
N SER A 232 -20.54 -19.26 -19.78
CA SER A 232 -21.32 -19.91 -18.75
C SER A 232 -21.04 -21.42 -18.80
N ALA A 233 -20.39 -21.95 -17.75
CA ALA A 233 -20.08 -23.38 -17.65
C ALA A 233 -20.98 -24.08 -16.62
N PRO A 234 -21.27 -25.39 -16.82
CA PRO A 234 -21.85 -26.21 -15.77
C PRO A 234 -20.90 -26.30 -14.58
N VAL A 235 -21.45 -26.27 -13.37
CA VAL A 235 -20.69 -26.31 -12.12
C VAL A 235 -19.69 -27.49 -12.05
N ASP A 236 -20.06 -28.64 -12.61
CA ASP A 236 -19.21 -29.85 -12.61
C ASP A 236 -17.90 -29.70 -13.41
N ARG A 237 -17.84 -28.70 -14.32
CA ARG A 237 -16.62 -28.42 -15.09
C ARG A 237 -15.69 -27.44 -14.39
N VAL A 238 -16.18 -26.69 -13.40
CA VAL A 238 -15.37 -25.69 -12.70
C VAL A 238 -14.27 -26.37 -11.89
N ASP A 239 -13.04 -25.96 -12.10
CA ASP A 239 -11.84 -26.49 -11.43
C ASP A 239 -11.31 -25.55 -10.36
N LEU A 240 -11.43 -24.25 -10.61
CA LEU A 240 -10.90 -23.19 -9.74
C LEU A 240 -11.94 -22.09 -9.56
N LEU A 241 -11.77 -21.31 -8.49
CA LEU A 241 -12.57 -20.13 -8.18
C LEU A 241 -11.64 -18.96 -7.89
N ASP A 242 -11.95 -17.78 -8.43
CA ASP A 242 -11.25 -16.54 -8.09
C ASP A 242 -11.36 -16.28 -6.57
N VAL A 243 -10.31 -15.72 -5.98
CA VAL A 243 -10.25 -15.47 -4.53
C VAL A 243 -11.15 -14.32 -4.13
N SER A 244 -11.09 -13.22 -4.85
CA SER A 244 -11.84 -11.98 -4.58
C SER A 244 -11.94 -11.13 -5.85
N PRO A 245 -12.99 -10.31 -6.01
CA PRO A 245 -13.05 -9.32 -7.09
C PRO A 245 -11.89 -8.31 -7.06
N LYS A 246 -11.30 -8.06 -5.90
CA LYS A 246 -10.12 -7.19 -5.73
C LYS A 246 -8.85 -7.75 -6.38
N GLN A 247 -8.88 -9.02 -6.80
CA GLN A 247 -7.75 -9.71 -7.41
C GLN A 247 -7.25 -9.05 -8.70
N ILE A 248 -8.15 -8.45 -9.48
CA ILE A 248 -7.82 -7.83 -10.77
C ILE A 248 -7.12 -6.48 -10.65
N VAL A 249 -7.31 -5.77 -9.55
CA VAL A 249 -6.83 -4.40 -9.39
C VAL A 249 -5.60 -4.31 -8.50
N SER A 250 -4.85 -3.23 -8.63
CA SER A 250 -3.73 -2.90 -7.75
C SER A 250 -4.21 -2.39 -6.39
N VAL A 251 -3.26 -2.21 -5.46
CA VAL A 251 -3.56 -1.68 -4.12
C VAL A 251 -4.19 -0.29 -4.20
N ALA A 252 -3.67 0.61 -5.04
CA ALA A 252 -4.22 1.96 -5.17
C ALA A 252 -5.65 1.95 -5.75
N ALA A 253 -5.90 1.15 -6.78
CA ALA A 253 -7.23 1.02 -7.38
C ALA A 253 -8.22 0.31 -6.43
N ALA A 254 -7.75 -0.65 -5.61
CA ALA A 254 -8.58 -1.35 -4.63
C ALA A 254 -9.06 -0.45 -3.46
N LEU A 255 -8.46 0.73 -3.28
CA LEU A 255 -8.88 1.72 -2.30
C LEU A 255 -10.02 2.63 -2.80
N ILE A 256 -10.39 2.57 -4.08
CA ILE A 256 -11.46 3.39 -4.65
C ILE A 256 -12.81 2.73 -4.32
N PRO A 257 -13.66 3.36 -3.49
CA PRO A 257 -14.99 2.82 -3.22
C PRO A 257 -15.85 2.94 -4.48
N PHE A 258 -16.72 1.95 -4.73
CA PHE A 258 -17.61 1.87 -5.88
C PHE A 258 -16.87 1.96 -7.24
N LEU A 259 -15.68 1.40 -7.31
CA LEU A 259 -14.84 1.40 -8.52
C LEU A 259 -15.58 0.90 -9.77
N GLU A 260 -16.45 -0.08 -9.60
CA GLU A 260 -17.26 -0.68 -10.68
C GLU A 260 -18.23 0.30 -11.36
N HIS A 261 -18.53 1.42 -10.73
CA HIS A 261 -19.41 2.48 -11.25
C HIS A 261 -18.64 3.62 -11.93
N ASP A 262 -17.32 3.63 -11.83
CA ASP A 262 -16.48 4.67 -12.42
C ASP A 262 -16.01 4.29 -13.83
N ASP A 263 -15.89 5.30 -14.70
CA ASP A 263 -15.19 5.15 -15.96
C ASP A 263 -13.70 4.85 -15.72
N ALA A 264 -13.13 3.98 -16.56
CA ALA A 264 -11.73 3.55 -16.41
C ALA A 264 -10.73 4.73 -16.40
N ASN A 265 -10.97 5.77 -17.22
CA ASN A 265 -10.12 6.96 -17.25
C ASN A 265 -10.15 7.72 -15.91
N ARG A 266 -11.33 7.87 -15.31
CA ARG A 266 -11.47 8.54 -14.01
C ARG A 266 -10.93 7.70 -12.86
N ALA A 267 -11.09 6.40 -12.90
CA ALA A 267 -10.48 5.48 -11.94
C ALA A 267 -8.94 5.53 -11.99
N LEU A 268 -8.34 5.59 -13.19
CA LEU A 268 -6.90 5.79 -13.40
C LEU A 268 -6.42 7.09 -12.75
N MET A 269 -7.10 8.21 -13.05
CA MET A 269 -6.76 9.51 -12.45
C MET A 269 -6.88 9.46 -10.92
N GLY A 270 -7.94 8.89 -10.38
CA GLY A 270 -8.17 8.71 -8.94
C GLY A 270 -7.08 7.87 -8.27
N ALA A 271 -6.72 6.73 -8.85
CA ALA A 271 -5.63 5.88 -8.35
C ALA A 271 -4.29 6.61 -8.34
N ASN A 272 -3.99 7.40 -9.38
CA ASN A 272 -2.79 8.23 -9.44
C ASN A 272 -2.80 9.35 -8.40
N MET A 273 -3.94 10.03 -8.19
CA MET A 273 -4.07 11.12 -7.22
C MET A 273 -3.98 10.64 -5.77
N GLN A 274 -4.52 9.48 -5.41
CA GLN A 274 -4.37 8.91 -4.06
C GLN A 274 -2.89 8.74 -3.66
N ARG A 275 -2.02 8.40 -4.61
CA ARG A 275 -0.57 8.27 -4.36
C ARG A 275 0.13 9.62 -4.11
N GLN A 276 -0.50 10.73 -4.46
CA GLN A 276 0.01 12.09 -4.30
C GLN A 276 -0.55 12.80 -3.07
N ALA A 277 -1.35 12.11 -2.25
CA ALA A 277 -1.94 12.67 -1.04
C ALA A 277 -0.84 13.13 -0.06
N VAL A 278 -0.96 14.37 0.41
CA VAL A 278 -0.04 14.94 1.39
C VAL A 278 -0.43 14.47 2.79
N PRO A 279 0.53 14.03 3.63
CA PRO A 279 0.24 13.67 5.02
C PRO A 279 -0.19 14.89 5.81
N LEU A 280 -1.28 14.74 6.52
CA LEU A 280 -1.90 15.81 7.28
C LEU A 280 -1.49 15.77 8.75
N LEU A 281 -1.59 16.92 9.41
CA LEU A 281 -1.37 17.02 10.85
C LEU A 281 -2.39 16.18 11.63
N THR A 282 -3.66 16.22 11.21
CA THR A 282 -4.76 15.44 11.79
C THR A 282 -5.53 14.77 10.66
N PRO A 283 -5.09 13.59 10.18
CA PRO A 283 -5.84 12.83 9.18
C PRO A 283 -7.11 12.24 9.79
N GLU A 284 -8.13 11.98 8.98
CA GLU A 284 -9.35 11.29 9.37
C GLU A 284 -9.55 10.03 8.52
N ALA A 285 -9.96 8.93 9.15
CA ALA A 285 -10.32 7.71 8.45
C ALA A 285 -11.59 7.94 7.60
N PRO A 286 -11.66 7.36 6.39
CA PRO A 286 -12.81 7.54 5.51
C PRO A 286 -14.06 6.86 6.08
N TYR A 287 -15.22 7.52 6.01
CA TYR A 287 -16.50 6.90 6.41
C TYR A 287 -16.92 5.78 5.45
N VAL A 288 -16.57 5.90 4.17
CA VAL A 288 -16.82 4.89 3.14
C VAL A 288 -15.49 4.32 2.70
N ALA A 289 -15.31 3.03 2.88
CA ALA A 289 -14.05 2.33 2.66
C ALA A 289 -14.27 1.01 1.93
N THR A 290 -13.22 0.41 1.41
CA THR A 290 -13.25 -0.87 0.67
C THR A 290 -12.86 -2.07 1.53
N GLY A 291 -12.37 -1.84 2.76
CA GLY A 291 -11.90 -2.85 3.70
C GLY A 291 -10.45 -3.29 3.50
N VAL A 292 -9.72 -2.71 2.56
CA VAL A 292 -8.27 -2.96 2.38
C VAL A 292 -7.40 -1.94 3.13
N GLU A 293 -7.96 -0.87 3.63
CA GLU A 293 -7.27 0.27 4.25
C GLU A 293 -6.41 -0.16 5.44
N ARG A 294 -6.92 -1.01 6.31
CA ARG A 294 -6.17 -1.55 7.46
C ARG A 294 -4.98 -2.39 7.04
N GLN A 295 -5.18 -3.21 6.00
CA GLN A 295 -4.10 -4.05 5.50
C GLN A 295 -3.02 -3.20 4.84
N VAL A 296 -3.40 -2.22 4.03
CA VAL A 296 -2.47 -1.29 3.38
C VAL A 296 -1.68 -0.50 4.43
N ALA A 297 -2.33 -0.01 5.49
CA ALA A 297 -1.66 0.69 6.58
C ALA A 297 -0.59 -0.18 7.26
N ARG A 298 -0.91 -1.45 7.53
CA ARG A 298 0.03 -2.43 8.11
C ARG A 298 1.21 -2.71 7.17
N ASP A 299 0.93 -3.02 5.92
CA ASP A 299 1.93 -3.45 4.94
C ASP A 299 2.83 -2.29 4.48
N SER A 300 2.39 -1.05 4.65
CA SER A 300 3.19 0.15 4.36
C SER A 300 4.38 0.33 5.31
N GLY A 301 4.34 -0.29 6.50
CA GLY A 301 5.37 -0.12 7.53
C GLY A 301 5.41 1.27 8.19
N GLN A 302 4.38 2.10 7.98
CA GLN A 302 4.25 3.42 8.62
C GLN A 302 3.58 3.32 9.99
N VAL A 303 2.73 2.33 10.19
CA VAL A 303 2.12 1.99 11.48
C VAL A 303 3.08 1.11 12.28
N VAL A 304 3.25 1.39 13.55
CA VAL A 304 4.05 0.57 14.45
C VAL A 304 3.17 -0.53 15.02
N LEU A 305 3.52 -1.79 14.74
CA LEU A 305 2.78 -2.96 15.18
C LEU A 305 3.44 -3.58 16.42
N SER A 306 2.63 -4.16 17.32
CA SER A 306 3.13 -4.94 18.45
C SER A 306 3.80 -6.22 17.97
N LYS A 307 4.99 -6.50 18.53
CA LYS A 307 5.74 -7.74 18.24
C LYS A 307 5.28 -8.95 19.08
N ALA A 308 4.56 -8.70 20.17
CA ALA A 308 4.07 -9.71 21.06
C ALA A 308 2.73 -9.30 21.69
N SER A 309 1.97 -10.28 22.14
CA SER A 309 0.79 -10.05 22.99
C SER A 309 1.26 -9.77 24.42
N GLY A 310 0.65 -8.76 25.09
CA GLY A 310 1.08 -8.40 26.42
C GLY A 310 0.47 -7.08 26.94
N GLU A 311 1.12 -6.47 27.91
CA GLU A 311 0.69 -5.21 28.54
C GLU A 311 1.67 -4.07 28.24
N VAL A 312 1.14 -2.88 27.98
CA VAL A 312 1.94 -1.66 27.75
C VAL A 312 2.49 -1.15 29.08
N LEU A 313 3.80 -1.29 29.30
CA LEU A 313 4.49 -0.77 30.50
C LEU A 313 4.68 0.73 30.45
N SER A 314 5.04 1.26 29.29
CA SER A 314 5.33 2.67 29.08
C SER A 314 4.95 3.09 27.67
N SER A 315 4.28 4.25 27.56
CA SER A 315 3.99 4.90 26.30
C SER A 315 4.45 6.35 26.38
N THR A 316 5.45 6.69 25.58
CA THR A 316 6.02 8.04 25.47
C THR A 316 5.96 8.53 24.04
N ALA A 317 6.27 9.80 23.82
CA ALA A 317 6.30 10.37 22.47
C ALA A 317 7.36 9.70 21.56
N THR A 318 8.41 9.11 22.14
CA THR A 318 9.56 8.56 21.39
C THR A 318 9.62 7.03 21.39
N GLU A 319 9.01 6.38 22.38
CA GLU A 319 9.03 4.92 22.49
C GLU A 319 7.81 4.35 23.23
N ILE A 320 7.47 3.12 22.87
CA ILE A 320 6.45 2.30 23.53
C ILE A 320 7.14 1.00 23.97
N VAL A 321 6.94 0.60 25.23
CA VAL A 321 7.47 -0.65 25.79
C VAL A 321 6.31 -1.56 26.13
N VAL A 322 6.30 -2.76 25.57
CA VAL A 322 5.29 -3.81 25.80
C VAL A 322 5.98 -4.94 26.57
N LEU A 323 5.41 -5.36 27.68
CA LEU A 323 5.79 -6.59 28.38
C LEU A 323 4.99 -7.74 27.76
N GLY A 324 5.67 -8.61 27.04
CA GLY A 324 5.04 -9.78 26.43
C GLY A 324 4.55 -10.79 27.46
N ASP A 325 3.56 -11.58 27.11
CA ASP A 325 3.07 -12.71 27.92
C ASP A 325 4.16 -13.79 28.10
N ASP A 326 5.24 -13.73 27.30
CA ASP A 326 6.47 -14.50 27.40
C ASP A 326 7.43 -14.01 28.52
N GLY A 327 7.13 -12.83 29.10
CA GLY A 327 7.96 -12.17 30.13
C GLY A 327 9.10 -11.31 29.57
N GLU A 328 9.23 -11.20 28.23
CA GLU A 328 10.22 -10.33 27.62
C GLU A 328 9.66 -8.91 27.40
N SER A 329 10.53 -7.90 27.48
CA SER A 329 10.14 -6.52 27.20
C SER A 329 10.48 -6.13 25.76
N HIS A 330 9.46 -5.82 24.95
CA HIS A 330 9.60 -5.39 23.58
C HIS A 330 9.55 -3.87 23.48
N ARG A 331 10.65 -3.28 23.01
CA ARG A 331 10.78 -1.83 22.83
C ARG A 331 10.49 -1.46 21.37
N HIS A 332 9.58 -0.50 21.17
CA HIS A 332 9.20 0.06 19.87
C HIS A 332 9.56 1.54 19.84
N THR A 333 10.57 1.93 19.05
CA THR A 333 10.97 3.32 18.83
C THR A 333 10.09 4.00 17.80
N LEU A 334 9.65 5.22 18.07
CA LEU A 334 8.81 6.02 17.20
C LEU A 334 9.63 7.03 16.39
N ARG A 335 9.32 7.18 15.11
CA ARG A 335 9.91 8.19 14.23
C ARG A 335 9.26 9.54 14.52
N LYS A 336 10.07 10.55 14.86
CA LYS A 336 9.57 11.89 15.21
C LYS A 336 10.13 12.93 14.26
N PHE A 337 9.23 13.63 13.54
CA PHE A 337 9.56 14.76 12.69
C PHE A 337 10.74 14.51 11.73
N ILE A 338 10.76 13.34 11.09
CA ILE A 338 11.79 12.98 10.13
C ILE A 338 11.36 13.48 8.74
N ARG A 339 12.31 14.10 8.02
CA ARG A 339 12.09 14.49 6.63
C ARG A 339 12.03 13.26 5.73
N SER A 340 10.97 13.14 4.97
CA SER A 340 10.87 12.17 3.89
C SER A 340 11.66 12.64 2.64
N ASN A 341 11.81 11.77 1.64
CA ASN A 341 12.50 12.12 0.39
C ASN A 341 11.87 13.32 -0.34
N GLN A 342 10.61 13.60 -0.11
CA GLN A 342 9.83 14.66 -0.77
C GLN A 342 9.63 15.91 0.12
N GLY A 343 10.30 15.98 1.26
CA GLY A 343 10.17 17.10 2.18
C GLY A 343 8.96 17.04 3.10
N THR A 344 8.13 16.01 3.01
CA THR A 344 7.00 15.83 3.93
C THR A 344 7.46 15.27 5.27
N CYS A 345 6.64 15.47 6.31
CA CYS A 345 6.96 15.05 7.66
C CYS A 345 6.54 13.61 7.92
N ILE A 346 7.44 12.82 8.50
CA ILE A 346 7.15 11.51 9.09
C ILE A 346 7.14 11.70 10.61
N ASN A 347 5.97 11.55 11.20
CA ASN A 347 5.78 11.68 12.64
C ASN A 347 4.82 10.60 13.13
N GLN A 348 5.30 9.72 14.00
CA GLN A 348 4.48 8.66 14.58
C GLN A 348 3.97 9.08 15.95
N ARG A 349 2.69 8.82 16.21
CA ARG A 349 2.01 9.16 17.46
C ARG A 349 1.48 7.89 18.11
N PRO A 350 1.75 7.64 19.43
CA PRO A 350 1.18 6.50 20.12
C PRO A 350 -0.34 6.61 20.21
N ILE A 351 -1.01 5.48 20.03
CA ILE A 351 -2.46 5.33 20.17
C ILE A 351 -2.82 4.50 21.41
N VAL A 352 -1.81 3.91 22.06
CA VAL A 352 -2.00 3.10 23.26
C VAL A 352 -1.48 3.84 24.50
N SER A 353 -2.10 3.56 25.62
CA SER A 353 -1.74 4.11 26.93
C SER A 353 -1.07 3.07 27.80
N ARG A 354 -0.40 3.51 28.87
CA ARG A 354 0.16 2.62 29.87
C ARG A 354 -0.95 1.79 30.53
N GLY A 355 -0.74 0.48 30.64
CA GLY A 355 -1.69 -0.47 31.22
C GLY A 355 -2.66 -1.09 30.21
N ASP A 356 -2.64 -0.64 28.94
CA ASP A 356 -3.46 -1.26 27.89
C ASP A 356 -2.93 -2.65 27.56
N ARG A 357 -3.84 -3.60 27.35
CA ARG A 357 -3.51 -4.92 26.85
C ARG A 357 -3.54 -4.93 25.32
N VAL A 358 -2.48 -5.41 24.72
CA VAL A 358 -2.30 -5.46 23.27
C VAL A 358 -2.07 -6.89 22.79
N VAL A 359 -2.42 -7.16 21.55
CA VAL A 359 -2.21 -8.46 20.88
C VAL A 359 -1.11 -8.30 19.83
N GLU A 360 -0.42 -9.38 19.53
CA GLU A 360 0.58 -9.42 18.45
C GLU A 360 -0.02 -8.91 17.12
N GLY A 361 0.69 -8.02 16.43
CA GLY A 361 0.22 -7.38 15.20
C GLY A 361 -0.80 -6.26 15.39
N GLN A 362 -1.15 -5.89 16.62
CA GLN A 362 -2.01 -4.74 16.90
C GLN A 362 -1.26 -3.43 16.66
N PRO A 363 -1.88 -2.40 16.04
CA PRO A 363 -1.31 -1.06 15.92
C PRO A 363 -1.04 -0.43 17.29
N LEU A 364 0.18 0.06 17.51
CA LEU A 364 0.60 0.78 18.71
C LEU A 364 0.76 2.27 18.48
N ALA A 365 1.13 2.68 17.27
CA ALA A 365 1.28 4.07 16.90
C ALA A 365 0.88 4.32 15.45
N ASP A 366 0.20 5.43 15.21
CA ASP A 366 -0.20 5.92 13.90
C ASP A 366 0.82 6.87 13.29
N SER A 367 0.80 6.99 11.97
CA SER A 367 1.53 7.99 11.19
C SER A 367 0.65 9.20 10.85
N MET A 368 1.19 10.16 10.09
CA MET A 368 0.44 11.32 9.60
C MET A 368 -0.51 11.01 8.43
N SER A 369 -0.61 9.75 8.01
CA SER A 369 -1.53 9.26 6.97
C SER A 369 -2.34 8.05 7.43
N THR A 370 -2.42 7.80 8.74
CA THR A 370 -3.21 6.73 9.34
C THR A 370 -3.94 7.22 10.58
N GLU A 371 -5.11 6.64 10.86
CA GLU A 371 -5.90 6.86 12.06
C GLU A 371 -6.43 5.51 12.57
N GLY A 372 -6.16 5.19 13.84
CA GLY A 372 -6.57 3.92 14.45
C GLY A 372 -6.01 2.67 13.75
N GLY A 373 -4.85 2.77 13.09
CA GLY A 373 -4.26 1.70 12.29
C GLY A 373 -4.91 1.50 10.93
N GLU A 374 -5.73 2.44 10.48
CA GLU A 374 -6.39 2.47 9.19
C GLU A 374 -5.84 3.60 8.32
N LEU A 375 -5.77 3.40 6.99
CA LEU A 375 -5.26 4.41 6.07
C LEU A 375 -6.19 5.62 6.02
N ALA A 376 -5.65 6.80 6.27
CA ALA A 376 -6.34 8.09 6.30
C ALA A 376 -5.58 9.10 5.45
N LEU A 377 -5.96 9.24 4.17
CA LEU A 377 -5.26 10.09 3.20
C LEU A 377 -5.74 11.55 3.19
N GLY A 378 -6.79 11.87 3.94
CA GLY A 378 -7.40 13.19 3.92
C GLY A 378 -8.34 13.45 5.09
N GLN A 379 -9.38 14.20 4.83
CA GLN A 379 -10.40 14.63 5.77
C GLN A 379 -11.80 14.36 5.22
N ASN A 380 -12.75 14.05 6.09
CA ASN A 380 -14.16 13.96 5.71
C ASN A 380 -14.78 15.36 5.71
N VAL A 381 -15.21 15.85 4.55
CA VAL A 381 -15.79 17.19 4.41
C VAL A 381 -17.16 17.12 3.75
N LEU A 382 -18.05 18.01 4.15
CA LEU A 382 -19.37 18.18 3.52
C LEU A 382 -19.18 18.92 2.19
N CYS A 383 -19.57 18.29 1.09
CA CYS A 383 -19.50 18.85 -0.26
C CYS A 383 -20.89 19.18 -0.81
N ALA A 384 -21.03 20.30 -1.48
CA ALA A 384 -22.22 20.65 -2.26
C ALA A 384 -21.88 20.67 -3.75
N PHE A 385 -22.66 19.96 -4.57
CA PHE A 385 -22.52 19.92 -6.02
C PHE A 385 -23.50 20.92 -6.65
N MET A 386 -23.03 22.14 -6.92
CA MET A 386 -23.83 23.20 -7.49
C MET A 386 -22.96 24.23 -8.20
N PHE A 387 -23.55 25.04 -9.06
CA PHE A 387 -22.89 26.21 -9.63
C PHE A 387 -22.72 27.29 -8.56
N TRP A 388 -21.52 27.91 -8.50
CA TRP A 388 -21.25 29.01 -7.60
C TRP A 388 -20.61 30.18 -8.36
N GLU A 389 -21.45 30.99 -9.02
CA GLU A 389 -21.06 32.24 -9.70
C GLU A 389 -19.83 32.13 -10.63
N GLY A 390 -19.65 30.92 -11.22
CA GLY A 390 -18.50 30.62 -12.07
C GLY A 390 -17.18 30.32 -11.33
N GLY A 391 -17.15 30.46 -9.99
CA GLY A 391 -15.94 30.23 -9.19
C GLY A 391 -15.48 28.76 -9.14
N ASN A 392 -16.37 27.85 -9.50
CA ASN A 392 -16.09 26.42 -9.62
C ASN A 392 -16.19 25.90 -11.07
N PHE A 393 -15.84 26.76 -12.05
CA PHE A 393 -15.81 26.37 -13.46
C PHE A 393 -14.74 25.32 -13.74
N GLU A 394 -15.08 24.31 -14.54
CA GLU A 394 -14.27 23.10 -14.81
C GLU A 394 -13.98 22.30 -13.52
N ASP A 395 -12.71 22.14 -13.17
CA ASP A 395 -12.26 21.36 -12.00
C ASP A 395 -11.96 22.24 -10.76
N ALA A 396 -12.37 23.53 -10.79
CA ALA A 396 -12.17 24.43 -9.67
C ALA A 396 -13.07 24.08 -8.49
N ILE A 397 -12.52 24.17 -7.28
CA ILE A 397 -13.21 23.87 -6.02
C ILE A 397 -13.16 25.11 -5.13
N LEU A 398 -14.31 25.52 -4.61
CA LEU A 398 -14.40 26.55 -3.57
C LEU A 398 -14.32 25.91 -2.19
N LEU A 399 -13.45 26.43 -1.35
CA LEU A 399 -13.26 25.96 0.02
C LEU A 399 -13.81 27.00 1.01
N SER A 400 -14.42 26.52 2.10
CA SER A 400 -14.81 27.37 3.22
C SER A 400 -13.58 27.77 4.03
N GLU A 401 -13.51 29.03 4.46
CA GLU A 401 -12.47 29.56 5.36
C GLU A 401 -12.39 28.78 6.68
N ARG A 402 -13.49 28.19 7.10
CA ARG A 402 -13.58 27.33 8.30
C ARG A 402 -12.56 26.19 8.27
N LEU A 403 -12.23 25.64 7.09
CA LEU A 403 -11.23 24.58 6.97
C LEU A 403 -9.83 25.04 7.39
N VAL A 404 -9.52 26.34 7.12
CA VAL A 404 -8.26 26.94 7.57
C VAL A 404 -8.31 27.25 9.07
N GLN A 405 -9.42 27.75 9.59
CA GLN A 405 -9.60 28.05 11.01
C GLN A 405 -9.53 26.82 11.92
N GLU A 406 -9.95 25.66 11.41
CA GLU A 406 -9.95 24.38 12.13
C GLU A 406 -8.67 23.55 11.86
N ASP A 407 -7.64 24.10 11.20
CA ASP A 407 -6.42 23.41 10.81
C ASP A 407 -6.66 22.11 10.00
N LYS A 408 -7.78 22.05 9.28
CA LYS A 408 -8.07 20.99 8.34
C LYS A 408 -7.12 21.09 7.14
N PHE A 409 -6.62 19.96 6.64
CA PHE A 409 -5.64 19.90 5.55
C PHE A 409 -4.28 20.57 5.85
N THR A 410 -4.00 20.93 7.08
CA THR A 410 -2.68 21.44 7.47
C THR A 410 -1.62 20.36 7.41
N SER A 411 -0.50 20.66 6.80
CA SER A 411 0.63 19.74 6.62
C SER A 411 1.95 20.40 7.04
N ILE A 412 2.93 19.58 7.41
CA ILE A 412 4.27 20.01 7.80
C ILE A 412 5.24 19.61 6.68
N HIS A 413 5.98 20.57 6.16
CA HIS A 413 7.04 20.35 5.18
C HIS A 413 8.38 20.66 5.80
N ILE A 414 9.36 19.78 5.62
CA ILE A 414 10.71 19.91 6.16
C ILE A 414 11.67 20.13 5.01
N GLU A 415 12.19 21.33 4.89
CA GLU A 415 13.15 21.70 3.87
C GLU A 415 14.60 21.51 4.37
N LYS A 416 15.49 21.16 3.48
CA LYS A 416 16.91 21.02 3.75
C LYS A 416 17.68 21.98 2.87
N TYR A 417 18.41 22.88 3.49
CA TYR A 417 19.28 23.83 2.83
C TYR A 417 20.73 23.45 3.10
N GLU A 418 21.56 23.47 2.06
CA GLU A 418 22.98 23.19 2.13
C GLU A 418 23.76 24.36 1.52
N VAL A 419 24.83 24.75 2.19
CA VAL A 419 25.78 25.75 1.69
C VAL A 419 27.19 25.20 1.83
N GLU A 420 28.03 25.49 0.85
CA GLU A 420 29.42 25.08 0.80
C GLU A 420 30.29 26.32 0.64
N ALA A 421 31.35 26.42 1.43
CA ALA A 421 32.40 27.43 1.22
C ALA A 421 33.44 26.85 0.25
N ARG A 422 33.71 27.56 -0.85
CA ARG A 422 34.61 27.14 -1.90
C ARG A 422 35.82 28.05 -1.99
N ASP A 423 36.95 27.51 -2.44
CA ASP A 423 38.13 28.30 -2.80
C ASP A 423 37.86 28.99 -4.16
N THR A 424 37.87 30.31 -4.15
CA THR A 424 37.75 31.11 -5.37
C THR A 424 39.12 31.65 -5.79
N LYS A 425 39.25 32.13 -7.03
CA LYS A 425 40.49 32.76 -7.54
C LYS A 425 40.88 34.03 -6.77
N LEU A 426 39.93 34.61 -6.03
CA LEU A 426 40.10 35.86 -5.23
C LEU A 426 40.34 35.60 -3.77
N GLY A 427 40.33 34.34 -3.34
CA GLY A 427 40.48 33.88 -1.97
C GLY A 427 39.39 32.88 -1.58
N PRO A 428 39.52 32.20 -0.43
CA PRO A 428 38.55 31.27 0.09
C PRO A 428 37.27 31.99 0.53
N GLU A 429 36.11 31.39 0.26
CA GLU A 429 34.86 31.78 0.93
C GLU A 429 34.91 31.36 2.39
N GLU A 430 34.27 32.12 3.24
CA GLU A 430 34.26 31.83 4.70
C GLU A 430 32.83 31.83 5.22
N ILE A 431 32.53 30.85 6.07
CA ILE A 431 31.29 30.79 6.85
C ILE A 431 31.56 31.46 8.18
N THR A 432 30.88 32.61 8.42
CA THR A 432 31.12 33.46 9.59
C THR A 432 29.85 34.22 9.96
N ARG A 433 29.78 34.62 11.24
CA ARG A 433 28.77 35.54 11.74
C ARG A 433 29.08 37.01 11.36
N ASP A 434 30.33 37.33 11.09
CA ASP A 434 30.80 38.68 10.75
C ASP A 434 30.46 39.02 9.28
N ILE A 435 29.24 39.46 9.04
CA ILE A 435 28.69 39.74 7.70
C ILE A 435 28.63 41.28 7.55
N PRO A 436 29.20 41.84 6.48
CA PRO A 436 29.16 43.29 6.25
C PRO A 436 27.74 43.81 5.97
N ASN A 437 27.43 44.97 6.49
CA ASN A 437 26.16 45.70 6.25
C ASN A 437 24.89 44.99 6.77
N VAL A 438 25.03 44.13 7.76
CA VAL A 438 23.90 43.43 8.41
C VAL A 438 23.83 43.87 9.88
N GLY A 439 22.62 44.25 10.33
CA GLY A 439 22.41 44.68 11.73
C GLY A 439 22.44 43.50 12.69
N GLU A 440 22.81 43.74 13.95
CA GLU A 440 22.90 42.70 14.99
C GLU A 440 21.59 41.95 15.24
N GLU A 441 20.46 42.60 14.99
CA GLU A 441 19.13 41.95 15.12
C GLU A 441 18.97 40.78 14.16
N ALA A 442 19.44 40.90 12.90
CA ALA A 442 19.42 39.83 11.92
C ALA A 442 20.45 38.72 12.21
N LEU A 443 21.46 39.01 13.04
CA LEU A 443 22.49 38.03 13.43
C LEU A 443 22.19 37.34 14.75
N ARG A 444 21.16 37.73 15.48
CA ARG A 444 20.84 37.20 16.82
C ARG A 444 20.66 35.69 16.89
N ASN A 445 20.16 35.11 15.82
CA ASN A 445 19.86 33.68 15.73
C ASN A 445 21.07 32.84 15.23
N LEU A 446 22.20 33.47 14.92
CA LEU A 446 23.41 32.80 14.47
C LEU A 446 24.35 32.53 15.66
N ASP A 447 24.98 31.37 15.66
CA ASP A 447 26.09 31.05 16.58
C ASP A 447 27.39 31.76 16.17
N ASP A 448 28.46 31.58 16.94
CA ASP A 448 29.76 32.18 16.66
C ASP A 448 30.40 31.68 15.36
N SER A 449 29.96 30.51 14.87
CA SER A 449 30.40 29.96 13.59
C SER A 449 29.56 30.46 12.39
N GLY A 450 28.54 31.29 12.63
CA GLY A 450 27.69 31.85 11.58
C GLY A 450 26.55 30.92 11.13
N ILE A 451 26.24 29.89 11.90
CA ILE A 451 25.17 28.93 11.62
C ILE A 451 24.01 29.18 12.58
N ILE A 452 22.78 29.09 12.10
CA ILE A 452 21.59 29.25 12.93
C ILE A 452 21.50 28.14 13.99
N TYR A 453 21.12 28.50 15.21
CA TYR A 453 20.96 27.50 16.27
C TYR A 453 19.62 26.77 16.20
N VAL A 454 19.59 25.56 16.71
CA VAL A 454 18.41 24.71 16.75
C VAL A 454 17.33 25.32 17.64
N GLY A 455 16.10 25.43 17.13
CA GLY A 455 14.96 26.01 17.85
C GLY A 455 14.71 27.48 17.55
N ALA A 456 15.52 28.13 16.68
CA ALA A 456 15.27 29.48 16.24
C ALA A 456 14.03 29.53 15.32
N GLU A 457 13.14 30.48 15.58
CA GLU A 457 12.07 30.83 14.66
C GLU A 457 12.63 31.70 13.54
N VAL A 458 12.32 31.34 12.31
CA VAL A 458 12.79 32.00 11.10
C VAL A 458 11.65 32.58 10.28
N ARG A 459 11.93 33.67 9.59
CA ARG A 459 11.00 34.32 8.64
C ARG A 459 11.68 34.49 7.29
N ALA A 460 10.90 34.69 6.27
CA ALA A 460 11.42 34.97 4.93
C ALA A 460 12.46 36.12 4.96
N GLY A 461 13.65 35.83 4.44
CA GLY A 461 14.78 36.76 4.40
C GLY A 461 15.78 36.64 5.56
N ASP A 462 15.46 35.91 6.64
CA ASP A 462 16.39 35.66 7.74
C ASP A 462 17.60 34.84 7.29
N ILE A 463 18.75 35.02 7.94
CA ILE A 463 19.98 34.33 7.60
C ILE A 463 20.02 32.98 8.27
N LEU A 464 20.15 31.90 7.49
CA LEU A 464 20.36 30.53 7.98
C LEU A 464 21.84 30.22 8.19
N VAL A 465 22.68 30.64 7.26
CA VAL A 465 24.13 30.49 7.34
C VAL A 465 24.79 31.75 6.80
N GLY A 466 25.58 32.40 7.62
CA GLY A 466 26.38 33.56 7.23
C GLY A 466 27.55 33.11 6.35
N LYS A 467 27.65 33.65 5.14
CA LYS A 467 28.76 33.36 4.22
C LYS A 467 29.21 34.63 3.53
N ILE A 468 30.50 34.80 3.47
CA ILE A 468 31.14 35.92 2.76
C ILE A 468 32.02 35.39 1.64
N THR A 469 32.06 36.13 0.54
CA THR A 469 32.87 35.82 -0.63
C THR A 469 33.80 37.01 -0.93
N PRO A 470 35.10 36.81 -1.14
CA PRO A 470 36.03 37.90 -1.48
C PRO A 470 35.61 38.63 -2.77
N LYS A 471 35.66 39.95 -2.75
CA LYS A 471 35.46 40.79 -3.95
C LYS A 471 36.75 40.92 -4.76
N GLY A 472 36.63 40.95 -6.10
CA GLY A 472 37.74 41.34 -6.95
C GLY A 472 38.05 42.84 -6.81
N GLU A 473 39.33 43.20 -6.99
CA GLU A 473 39.77 44.58 -7.01
C GLU A 473 39.04 45.38 -8.09
N SER A 474 38.05 46.16 -7.68
CA SER A 474 37.49 47.24 -8.51
C SER A 474 38.15 48.54 -8.16
N PRO A 475 38.45 49.45 -9.13
CA PRO A 475 39.01 50.76 -8.81
C PRO A 475 38.02 51.49 -7.87
N MET A 476 38.46 51.75 -6.65
CA MET A 476 37.66 52.39 -5.61
C MET A 476 37.43 53.87 -5.96
N THR A 477 36.19 54.30 -5.83
CA THR A 477 35.86 55.73 -5.86
C THR A 477 36.39 56.45 -4.61
N PRO A 478 36.63 57.77 -4.64
CA PRO A 478 37.07 58.52 -3.47
C PRO A 478 36.11 58.40 -2.26
N GLU A 479 34.83 58.27 -2.53
CA GLU A 479 33.76 58.06 -1.55
C GLU A 479 33.86 56.69 -0.86
N GLU A 480 34.16 55.64 -1.60
CA GLU A 480 34.39 54.29 -1.05
C GLU A 480 35.65 54.24 -0.17
N LYS A 481 36.69 54.98 -0.53
CA LYS A 481 37.89 55.09 0.33
C LYS A 481 37.58 55.78 1.65
N LEU A 482 36.68 56.76 1.66
CA LEU A 482 36.23 57.45 2.89
C LEU A 482 35.36 56.54 3.76
N LEU A 483 34.44 55.79 3.15
CA LEU A 483 33.64 54.80 3.87
C LEU A 483 34.48 53.67 4.46
N ARG A 484 35.53 53.25 3.77
CA ARG A 484 36.51 52.26 4.28
C ARG A 484 37.25 52.77 5.52
N ALA A 485 37.61 54.05 5.54
CA ALA A 485 38.24 54.67 6.68
C ALA A 485 37.34 54.83 7.90
N ILE A 486 36.03 54.94 7.71
CA ILE A 486 35.04 55.13 8.77
C ILE A 486 34.52 53.81 9.32
N PHE A 487 34.25 52.82 8.46
CA PHE A 487 33.60 51.52 8.84
C PHE A 487 34.55 50.34 8.92
N GLY A 488 35.84 50.52 8.67
CA GLY A 488 36.88 49.48 8.78
C GLY A 488 37.12 48.69 7.49
N GLU A 489 38.27 48.01 7.41
CA GLU A 489 38.76 47.37 6.18
C GLU A 489 37.89 46.20 5.69
N LYS A 490 37.24 45.46 6.59
CA LYS A 490 36.45 44.27 6.20
C LYS A 490 35.21 44.55 5.33
N ALA A 491 34.56 45.69 5.49
CA ALA A 491 33.30 46.01 4.80
C ALA A 491 33.43 46.20 3.29
N SER A 492 34.63 46.41 2.75
CA SER A 492 34.85 46.71 1.33
C SER A 492 35.39 45.53 0.52
N ASP A 493 36.01 44.56 1.16
CA ASP A 493 36.75 43.47 0.49
C ASP A 493 35.97 42.20 0.32
N VAL A 494 34.81 42.09 0.98
CA VAL A 494 33.97 40.91 0.93
C VAL A 494 32.52 41.26 0.53
N ARG A 495 31.85 40.30 -0.06
CA ARG A 495 30.42 40.39 -0.45
C ARG A 495 29.66 39.38 0.39
N ASP A 496 28.49 39.81 0.88
CA ASP A 496 27.52 38.92 1.51
C ASP A 496 26.93 37.92 0.49
N THR A 497 27.15 36.64 0.72
CA THR A 497 26.60 35.51 -0.01
C THR A 497 25.91 34.53 0.92
N SER A 498 25.40 35.03 2.04
CA SER A 498 24.74 34.23 3.06
C SER A 498 23.51 33.51 2.51
N LEU A 499 23.28 32.32 3.03
CA LEU A 499 22.07 31.56 2.74
C LEU A 499 20.92 32.13 3.57
N ARG A 500 19.88 32.58 2.89
CA ARG A 500 18.68 33.18 3.50
C ARG A 500 17.47 32.32 3.28
N VAL A 501 16.49 32.45 4.18
CA VAL A 501 15.19 31.78 4.09
C VAL A 501 14.43 32.31 2.86
N PRO A 502 13.97 31.44 1.95
CA PRO A 502 13.17 31.84 0.81
C PRO A 502 11.81 32.42 1.21
N PRO A 503 11.15 33.19 0.31
CA PRO A 503 9.78 33.64 0.53
C PRO A 503 8.81 32.46 0.72
N GLY A 504 7.90 32.57 1.69
CA GLY A 504 6.88 31.56 1.98
C GLY A 504 7.32 30.41 2.88
N VAL A 505 8.55 30.45 3.42
CA VAL A 505 9.05 29.50 4.42
C VAL A 505 9.07 30.18 5.79
N GLN A 506 8.59 29.44 6.80
CA GLN A 506 8.55 29.86 8.22
C GLN A 506 9.23 28.85 9.10
#